data_4dad870032e497fbb07355cec2bc1b82
#
_entry.id   4dad870032e497fbb07355cec2bc1b82
#
_cell.length_a   1.000
_cell.length_b   1.000
_cell.length_c   1.000
_cell.angle_alpha   90.00
_cell.angle_beta   90.00
_cell.angle_gamma   90.00
#
_symmetry.space_group_name_H-M   'P 1'
#
loop_
_entity.id
_entity.type
_entity.pdbx_description
1 polymer ?
#
loop_
_entity_poly.entity_id
_entity_poly.type
_entity_poly.pdbx_seq_one_letter_code
_entity_poly.pdbx_strand_id
1 'polypeptide(L)'
;RRYVVILFAVLLTLSCLLVSFANSFSLLLIGRACLGLALGGFWAMSASLTMRLVPPRTVPKALSVIFGAVSIALVIAAPLGSFLGELIGWRNVFNAAAVMGVLCIFWIIKSLPSLPGEPSHQKQNTFRLLQRPGVMAGMIAIFMSFAGQFAFFTYIRPVYMNLAGFGVDGLTLVLLSFGIASFIGTSLSSFILKRSVKLALAGAPLILAVSALVLTLWGSDKIVATGVAIIWGLTFALVPVGWSTWITRSLADQAEKAGSIQVAVIQLANTCGAAIGGYALDNIGLTSPLMLSGTLMLLTALLVTAKVKMKKS
;
A
#
# COMPACT_ATOMS: atom_id res chain seq x y z
N ARG A 1 11.67 0.20 22.29
CA ARG A 1 10.94 -0.13 21.04
C ARG A 1 9.66 -0.92 21.30
N ARG A 2 9.61 -1.86 22.27
CA ARG A 2 8.38 -2.59 22.65
C ARG A 2 7.21 -1.64 22.94
N TYR A 3 7.43 -0.63 23.79
CA TYR A 3 6.40 0.37 24.13
C TYR A 3 5.91 1.16 22.92
N VAL A 4 6.76 1.41 21.93
CA VAL A 4 6.38 2.13 20.72
C VAL A 4 5.47 1.28 19.83
N VAL A 5 5.76 -0.01 19.69
CA VAL A 5 4.87 -0.94 18.95
C VAL A 5 3.51 -1.08 19.65
N ILE A 6 3.51 -1.17 20.99
CA ILE A 6 2.26 -1.19 21.78
C ILE A 6 1.50 0.12 21.60
N LEU A 7 2.18 1.27 21.62
CA LEU A 7 1.56 2.57 21.38
C LEU A 7 0.87 2.62 20.00
N PHE A 8 1.53 2.12 18.96
CA PHE A 8 0.90 2.07 17.62
C PHE A 8 -0.29 1.13 17.57
N ALA A 9 -0.25 0.00 18.27
CA ALA A 9 -1.41 -0.90 18.37
C ALA A 9 -2.57 -0.26 19.14
N VAL A 10 -2.27 0.48 20.21
CA VAL A 10 -3.27 1.26 20.97
C VAL A 10 -3.86 2.37 20.11
N LEU A 11 -3.03 3.14 19.38
CA LEU A 11 -3.51 4.19 18.47
C LEU A 11 -4.41 3.62 17.36
N LEU A 12 -4.07 2.45 16.82
CA LEU A 12 -4.88 1.77 15.82
C LEU A 12 -6.25 1.37 16.39
N THR A 13 -6.26 0.77 17.59
CA THR A 13 -7.48 0.39 18.28
C THR A 13 -8.35 1.62 18.61
N LEU A 14 -7.72 2.67 19.14
CA LEU A 14 -8.38 3.94 19.43
C LEU A 14 -8.97 4.58 18.17
N SER A 15 -8.25 4.53 17.04
CA SER A 15 -8.74 4.99 15.75
C SER A 15 -10.04 4.27 15.36
N CYS A 16 -10.09 2.94 15.49
CA CYS A 16 -11.30 2.17 15.18
C CYS A 16 -12.47 2.58 16.06
N LEU A 17 -12.25 2.77 17.35
CA LEU A 17 -13.29 3.26 18.29
C LEU A 17 -13.75 4.67 17.95
N LEU A 18 -12.83 5.61 17.72
CA LEU A 18 -13.17 6.98 17.33
C LEU A 18 -14.02 7.03 16.06
N VAL A 19 -13.68 6.21 15.06
CA VAL A 19 -14.44 6.13 13.81
C VAL A 19 -15.82 5.51 14.05
N SER A 20 -15.92 4.45 14.87
CA SER A 20 -17.19 3.80 15.18
C SER A 20 -18.16 4.72 15.90
N PHE A 21 -17.69 5.51 16.87
CA PHE A 21 -18.49 6.46 17.65
C PHE A 21 -18.54 7.87 17.02
N ALA A 22 -18.02 8.06 15.82
CA ALA A 22 -18.00 9.35 15.18
C ALA A 22 -19.41 9.85 14.83
N ASN A 23 -19.84 10.94 15.51
CA ASN A 23 -21.07 11.67 15.22
C ASN A 23 -20.81 12.98 14.48
N SER A 24 -19.54 13.34 14.25
CA SER A 24 -19.11 14.50 13.50
C SER A 24 -17.97 14.16 12.55
N PHE A 25 -17.89 14.90 11.44
CA PHE A 25 -16.81 14.77 10.48
C PHE A 25 -15.42 15.00 11.11
N SER A 26 -15.33 15.97 12.03
CA SER A 26 -14.08 16.27 12.74
C SER A 26 -13.59 15.08 13.57
N LEU A 27 -14.48 14.39 14.29
CA LEU A 27 -14.13 13.21 15.08
C LEU A 27 -13.66 12.05 14.18
N LEU A 28 -14.31 11.88 13.03
CA LEU A 28 -13.89 10.91 12.03
C LEU A 28 -12.49 11.22 11.50
N LEU A 29 -12.18 12.49 11.21
CA LEU A 29 -10.83 12.89 10.76
C LEU A 29 -9.77 12.65 11.82
N ILE A 30 -10.06 12.92 13.10
CA ILE A 30 -9.13 12.61 14.20
C ILE A 30 -8.86 11.10 14.27
N GLY A 31 -9.90 10.28 14.16
CA GLY A 31 -9.74 8.82 14.09
C GLY A 31 -8.86 8.40 12.92
N ARG A 32 -9.02 8.99 11.74
CA ARG A 32 -8.19 8.71 10.56
C ARG A 32 -6.75 9.19 10.73
N ALA A 33 -6.53 10.32 11.40
CA ALA A 33 -5.18 10.79 11.74
C ALA A 33 -4.46 9.81 12.69
N CYS A 34 -5.15 9.31 13.71
CA CYS A 34 -4.62 8.28 14.61
C CYS A 34 -4.24 7.00 13.84
N LEU A 35 -5.09 6.57 12.88
CA LEU A 35 -4.80 5.43 12.01
C LEU A 35 -3.53 5.66 11.19
N GLY A 36 -3.41 6.84 10.58
CA GLY A 36 -2.24 7.19 9.77
C GLY A 36 -0.94 7.14 10.57
N LEU A 37 -0.94 7.71 11.80
CA LEU A 37 0.19 7.65 12.71
C LEU A 37 0.54 6.20 13.11
N ALA A 38 -0.47 5.40 13.44
CA ALA A 38 -0.27 4.01 13.83
C ALA A 38 0.32 3.17 12.69
N LEU A 39 -0.28 3.22 11.50
CA LEU A 39 0.18 2.47 10.33
C LEU A 39 1.55 2.95 9.84
N GLY A 40 1.74 4.26 9.70
CA GLY A 40 3.02 4.83 9.26
C GLY A 40 4.16 4.46 10.20
N GLY A 41 3.94 4.59 11.52
CA GLY A 41 4.92 4.23 12.54
C GLY A 41 5.22 2.72 12.57
N PHE A 42 4.19 1.88 12.49
CA PHE A 42 4.36 0.43 12.44
C PHE A 42 5.20 -0.01 11.23
N TRP A 43 4.85 0.48 10.03
CA TRP A 43 5.58 0.13 8.81
C TRP A 43 7.04 0.62 8.82
N ALA A 44 7.28 1.83 9.34
CA ALA A 44 8.64 2.36 9.47
C ALA A 44 9.52 1.50 10.39
N MET A 45 8.91 0.83 11.38
CA MET A 45 9.64 -0.02 12.34
C MET A 45 9.65 -1.51 11.97
N SER A 46 8.74 -1.98 11.13
CA SER A 46 8.51 -3.41 10.88
C SER A 46 9.76 -4.16 10.40
N ALA A 47 10.48 -3.61 9.43
CA ALA A 47 11.70 -4.21 8.92
C ALA A 47 12.83 -4.24 9.97
N SER A 48 13.05 -3.13 10.69
CA SER A 48 14.10 -3.04 11.72
C SER A 48 13.79 -3.93 12.94
N LEU A 49 12.52 -4.06 13.28
CA LEU A 49 12.06 -4.96 14.34
C LEU A 49 12.30 -6.43 13.95
N THR A 50 11.96 -6.79 12.71
CA THR A 50 12.17 -8.15 12.18
C THR A 50 13.65 -8.54 12.22
N MET A 51 14.54 -7.65 11.78
CA MET A 51 15.99 -7.91 11.81
C MET A 51 16.57 -8.14 13.22
N ARG A 52 15.87 -7.68 14.26
CA ARG A 52 16.29 -7.87 15.65
C ARG A 52 15.68 -9.07 16.33
N LEU A 53 14.53 -9.53 15.83
CA LEU A 53 13.80 -10.66 16.43
C LEU A 53 14.27 -12.01 15.89
N VAL A 54 14.87 -12.03 14.70
CA VAL A 54 15.27 -13.28 14.04
C VAL A 54 16.73 -13.21 13.55
N PRO A 55 17.42 -14.36 13.47
CA PRO A 55 18.77 -14.42 12.93
C PRO A 55 18.82 -13.91 11.47
N PRO A 56 19.94 -13.27 11.03
CA PRO A 56 20.04 -12.68 9.68
C PRO A 56 19.65 -13.59 8.53
N ARG A 57 19.93 -14.88 8.66
CA ARG A 57 19.58 -15.90 7.64
C ARG A 57 18.08 -16.12 7.48
N THR A 58 17.27 -15.83 8.52
CA THR A 58 15.82 -16.06 8.53
C THR A 58 15.01 -14.78 8.32
N VAL A 59 15.66 -13.60 8.27
CA VAL A 59 15.00 -12.31 8.02
C VAL A 59 14.15 -12.32 6.75
N PRO A 60 14.60 -12.84 5.58
CA PRO A 60 13.76 -12.89 4.38
C PRO A 60 12.49 -13.71 4.58
N LYS A 61 12.58 -14.83 5.33
CA LYS A 61 11.42 -15.68 5.64
C LYS A 61 10.44 -14.96 6.59
N ALA A 62 10.94 -14.26 7.59
CA ALA A 62 10.10 -13.50 8.52
C ALA A 62 9.38 -12.33 7.81
N LEU A 63 10.07 -11.60 6.93
CA LEU A 63 9.44 -10.56 6.11
C LEU A 63 8.40 -11.14 5.16
N SER A 64 8.65 -12.30 4.56
CA SER A 64 7.66 -12.94 3.68
C SER A 64 6.39 -13.37 4.43
N VAL A 65 6.49 -13.73 5.71
CA VAL A 65 5.32 -14.00 6.56
C VAL A 65 4.51 -12.72 6.80
N ILE A 66 5.17 -11.60 7.09
CA ILE A 66 4.51 -10.30 7.29
C ILE A 66 3.76 -9.87 6.01
N PHE A 67 4.44 -9.89 4.86
CA PHE A 67 3.82 -9.50 3.58
C PHE A 67 2.75 -10.49 3.13
N GLY A 68 2.94 -11.79 3.40
CA GLY A 68 1.93 -12.82 3.16
C GLY A 68 0.66 -12.58 3.98
N ALA A 69 0.80 -12.25 5.27
CA ALA A 69 -0.34 -11.90 6.12
C ALA A 69 -1.08 -10.66 5.61
N VAL A 70 -0.37 -9.64 5.14
CA VAL A 70 -0.97 -8.45 4.51
C VAL A 70 -1.73 -8.82 3.23
N SER A 71 -1.16 -9.68 2.39
CA SER A 71 -1.82 -10.14 1.16
C SER A 71 -3.10 -10.91 1.46
N ILE A 72 -3.09 -11.81 2.45
CA ILE A 72 -4.29 -12.53 2.91
C ILE A 72 -5.32 -11.55 3.47
N ALA A 73 -4.88 -10.59 4.29
CA ALA A 73 -5.77 -9.57 4.82
C ALA A 73 -6.44 -8.74 3.72
N LEU A 74 -5.72 -8.36 2.67
CA LEU A 74 -6.26 -7.62 1.53
C LEU A 74 -7.30 -8.43 0.75
N VAL A 75 -7.08 -9.73 0.58
CA VAL A 75 -8.05 -10.64 -0.07
C VAL A 75 -9.35 -10.72 0.73
N ILE A 76 -9.25 -10.80 2.07
CA ILE A 76 -10.40 -11.04 2.95
C ILE A 76 -11.09 -9.73 3.35
N ALA A 77 -10.33 -8.66 3.60
CA ALA A 77 -10.84 -7.44 4.23
C ALA A 77 -11.90 -6.72 3.39
N ALA A 78 -11.73 -6.66 2.07
CA ALA A 78 -12.69 -5.95 1.21
C ALA A 78 -14.04 -6.69 1.11
N PRO A 79 -14.10 -8.00 0.79
CA PRO A 79 -15.35 -8.76 0.77
C PRO A 79 -16.01 -8.83 2.16
N LEU A 80 -15.21 -9.14 3.19
CA LEU A 80 -15.72 -9.27 4.57
C LEU A 80 -16.25 -7.93 5.09
N GLY A 81 -15.54 -6.84 4.81
CA GLY A 81 -15.95 -5.48 5.20
C GLY A 81 -17.24 -5.05 4.52
N SER A 82 -17.43 -5.38 3.23
CA SER A 82 -18.66 -5.12 2.50
C SER A 82 -19.84 -5.94 3.08
N PHE A 83 -19.64 -7.24 3.22
CA PHE A 83 -20.65 -8.16 3.74
C PHE A 83 -21.08 -7.80 5.18
N LEU A 84 -20.12 -7.64 6.09
CA LEU A 84 -20.44 -7.25 7.48
C LEU A 84 -21.01 -5.84 7.54
N GLY A 85 -20.56 -4.93 6.67
CA GLY A 85 -21.08 -3.56 6.60
C GLY A 85 -22.56 -3.51 6.27
N GLU A 86 -23.05 -4.43 5.43
CA GLU A 86 -24.48 -4.57 5.12
C GLU A 86 -25.25 -5.27 6.26
N LEU A 87 -24.66 -6.29 6.86
CA LEU A 87 -25.33 -7.13 7.86
C LEU A 87 -25.49 -6.44 9.23
N ILE A 88 -24.42 -5.80 9.72
CA ILE A 88 -24.35 -5.22 11.07
C ILE A 88 -24.11 -3.70 11.06
N GLY A 89 -23.98 -3.10 9.89
CA GLY A 89 -23.66 -1.69 9.73
C GLY A 89 -22.16 -1.38 9.87
N TRP A 90 -21.69 -0.40 9.10
CA TRP A 90 -20.26 -0.06 9.01
C TRP A 90 -19.62 0.32 10.36
N ARG A 91 -20.37 0.94 11.28
CA ARG A 91 -19.87 1.28 12.63
C ARG A 91 -19.49 0.04 13.43
N ASN A 92 -20.31 -1.01 13.37
CA ASN A 92 -20.03 -2.27 14.08
C ASN A 92 -18.87 -3.05 13.46
N VAL A 93 -18.58 -2.87 12.19
CA VAL A 93 -17.35 -3.40 11.57
C VAL A 93 -16.11 -2.79 12.22
N PHE A 94 -16.13 -1.46 12.49
CA PHE A 94 -15.03 -0.80 13.21
C PHE A 94 -14.95 -1.23 14.68
N ASN A 95 -16.09 -1.51 15.34
CA ASN A 95 -16.09 -2.09 16.69
C ASN A 95 -15.44 -3.49 16.69
N ALA A 96 -15.79 -4.34 15.75
CA ALA A 96 -15.15 -5.66 15.60
C ALA A 96 -13.64 -5.54 15.35
N ALA A 97 -13.21 -4.59 14.51
CA ALA A 97 -11.81 -4.30 14.29
C ALA A 97 -11.11 -3.80 15.58
N ALA A 98 -11.78 -3.00 16.40
CA ALA A 98 -11.25 -2.56 17.69
C ALA A 98 -11.06 -3.74 18.67
N VAL A 99 -12.00 -4.69 18.73
CA VAL A 99 -11.85 -5.92 19.54
C VAL A 99 -10.62 -6.70 19.07
N MET A 100 -10.44 -6.89 17.75
CA MET A 100 -9.24 -7.53 17.21
C MET A 100 -7.98 -6.77 17.60
N GLY A 101 -8.01 -5.43 17.59
CA GLY A 101 -6.92 -4.58 18.04
C GLY A 101 -6.53 -4.82 19.49
N VAL A 102 -7.51 -4.95 20.39
CA VAL A 102 -7.27 -5.29 21.82
C VAL A 102 -6.61 -6.66 21.95
N LEU A 103 -7.09 -7.66 21.21
CA LEU A 103 -6.48 -9.01 21.20
C LEU A 103 -5.03 -8.95 20.72
N CYS A 104 -4.76 -8.17 19.67
CA CYS A 104 -3.40 -7.94 19.17
C CYS A 104 -2.50 -7.27 20.22
N ILE A 105 -2.98 -6.25 20.94
CA ILE A 105 -2.24 -5.58 22.00
C ILE A 105 -1.85 -6.59 23.08
N PHE A 106 -2.80 -7.40 23.54
CA PHE A 106 -2.56 -8.44 24.55
C PHE A 106 -1.52 -9.46 24.07
N TRP A 107 -1.60 -9.87 22.79
CA TRP A 107 -0.63 -10.76 22.17
C TRP A 107 0.76 -10.15 22.10
N ILE A 108 0.86 -8.89 21.68
CA ILE A 108 2.14 -8.15 21.61
C ILE A 108 2.77 -8.03 22.99
N ILE A 109 1.98 -7.72 24.03
CA ILE A 109 2.47 -7.61 25.41
C ILE A 109 3.06 -8.94 25.90
N LYS A 110 2.46 -10.07 25.53
CA LYS A 110 2.95 -11.40 25.94
C LYS A 110 4.13 -11.89 25.10
N SER A 111 4.14 -11.60 23.80
CA SER A 111 5.06 -12.23 22.85
C SER A 111 6.29 -11.39 22.55
N LEU A 112 6.21 -10.05 22.64
CA LEU A 112 7.31 -9.19 22.25
C LEU A 112 8.27 -8.96 23.41
N PRO A 113 9.55 -9.40 23.31
CA PRO A 113 10.54 -9.16 24.35
C PRO A 113 10.91 -7.68 24.45
N SER A 114 11.47 -7.29 25.59
CA SER A 114 12.03 -5.94 25.75
C SER A 114 13.25 -5.78 24.84
N LEU A 115 13.14 -4.90 23.86
CA LEU A 115 14.22 -4.57 22.93
C LEU A 115 14.80 -3.21 23.31
N PRO A 116 16.00 -3.17 23.92
CA PRO A 116 16.66 -1.90 24.24
C PRO A 116 16.90 -1.07 22.98
N GLY A 117 16.74 0.24 23.10
CA GLY A 117 17.09 1.18 22.04
C GLY A 117 18.61 1.18 21.86
N GLU A 118 19.10 1.01 20.63
CA GLU A 118 20.49 1.36 20.37
C GLU A 118 20.66 2.88 20.43
N PRO A 119 21.72 3.38 21.07
CA PRO A 119 22.06 4.79 20.96
C PRO A 119 22.27 5.11 19.48
N SER A 120 21.51 6.06 18.97
CA SER A 120 21.64 6.53 17.58
C SER A 120 22.98 7.25 17.43
N HIS A 121 24.03 6.52 17.04
CA HIS A 121 25.38 7.04 16.90
C HIS A 121 25.59 7.99 15.71
N GLN A 122 24.57 8.34 14.94
CA GLN A 122 24.73 9.38 13.91
C GLN A 122 23.42 10.14 13.66
N LYS A 123 23.38 11.39 14.10
CA LYS A 123 22.49 12.46 13.59
C LYS A 123 22.88 12.86 12.15
N GLN A 124 23.10 11.89 11.26
CA GLN A 124 23.24 12.23 9.85
C GLN A 124 21.86 12.59 9.29
N ASN A 125 21.79 13.77 8.71
CA ASN A 125 20.57 14.30 8.10
C ASN A 125 20.05 13.30 7.05
N THR A 126 18.95 12.62 7.35
CA THR A 126 18.35 11.59 6.50
C THR A 126 18.02 12.13 5.09
N PHE A 127 17.74 13.43 4.99
CA PHE A 127 17.47 14.10 3.72
C PHE A 127 18.69 14.22 2.79
N ARG A 128 19.93 14.14 3.31
CA ARG A 128 21.12 14.08 2.45
C ARG A 128 21.12 12.86 1.52
N LEU A 129 20.38 11.82 1.88
CA LEU A 129 20.24 10.63 1.02
C LEU A 129 19.55 10.96 -0.31
N LEU A 130 18.62 11.91 -0.30
CA LEU A 130 17.90 12.34 -1.50
C LEU A 130 18.81 13.05 -2.53
N GLN A 131 19.95 13.58 -2.08
CA GLN A 131 20.94 14.22 -2.94
C GLN A 131 21.80 13.21 -3.74
N ARG A 132 21.76 11.93 -3.37
CA ARG A 132 22.48 10.90 -4.15
C ARG A 132 21.89 10.73 -5.55
N PRO A 133 22.73 10.53 -6.57
CA PRO A 133 22.26 10.40 -7.96
C PRO A 133 21.23 9.26 -8.13
N GLY A 134 20.06 9.59 -8.65
CA GLY A 134 18.97 8.63 -8.90
C GLY A 134 18.05 8.35 -7.71
N VAL A 135 18.40 8.73 -6.47
CA VAL A 135 17.56 8.49 -5.29
C VAL A 135 16.32 9.37 -5.32
N MET A 136 16.47 10.65 -5.58
CA MET A 136 15.34 11.58 -5.71
C MET A 136 14.39 11.11 -6.83
N ALA A 137 14.91 10.72 -7.99
CA ALA A 137 14.09 10.19 -9.08
C ALA A 137 13.35 8.91 -8.68
N GLY A 138 14.00 8.02 -7.92
CA GLY A 138 13.37 6.83 -7.37
C GLY A 138 12.24 7.17 -6.40
N MET A 139 12.43 8.12 -5.49
CA MET A 139 11.40 8.54 -4.54
C MET A 139 10.21 9.22 -5.24
N ILE A 140 10.46 10.04 -6.27
CA ILE A 140 9.40 10.61 -7.11
C ILE A 140 8.63 9.51 -7.85
N ALA A 141 9.33 8.51 -8.40
CA ALA A 141 8.70 7.38 -9.06
C ALA A 141 7.84 6.53 -8.09
N ILE A 142 8.32 6.32 -6.86
CA ILE A 142 7.54 5.70 -5.77
C ILE A 142 6.28 6.53 -5.50
N PHE A 143 6.43 7.84 -5.31
CA PHE A 143 5.30 8.74 -5.07
C PHE A 143 4.26 8.63 -6.18
N MET A 144 4.67 8.74 -7.44
CA MET A 144 3.76 8.69 -8.58
C MET A 144 3.08 7.33 -8.73
N SER A 145 3.80 6.22 -8.50
CA SER A 145 3.23 4.86 -8.53
C SER A 145 2.11 4.69 -7.50
N PHE A 146 2.35 5.10 -6.26
CA PHE A 146 1.39 4.93 -5.18
C PHE A 146 0.26 5.96 -5.23
N ALA A 147 0.55 7.20 -5.63
CA ALA A 147 -0.49 8.21 -5.86
C ALA A 147 -1.43 7.77 -7.00
N GLY A 148 -0.89 7.26 -8.10
CA GLY A 148 -1.70 6.70 -9.19
C GLY A 148 -2.54 5.51 -8.76
N GLN A 149 -1.98 4.60 -7.98
CA GLN A 149 -2.74 3.48 -7.42
C GLN A 149 -3.92 3.96 -6.58
N PHE A 150 -3.68 4.86 -5.63
CA PHE A 150 -4.72 5.30 -4.70
C PHE A 150 -5.69 6.31 -5.32
N ALA A 151 -5.32 7.02 -6.35
CA ALA A 151 -6.24 7.83 -7.15
C ALA A 151 -7.36 6.99 -7.76
N PHE A 152 -7.06 5.79 -8.23
CA PHE A 152 -8.05 4.86 -8.78
C PHE A 152 -8.66 3.95 -7.72
N PHE A 153 -7.84 3.26 -6.91
CA PHE A 153 -8.29 2.18 -6.03
C PHE A 153 -9.26 2.67 -4.95
N THR A 154 -9.11 3.90 -4.45
CA THR A 154 -10.03 4.51 -3.50
C THR A 154 -11.44 4.64 -4.06
N TYR A 155 -11.55 4.86 -5.38
CA TYR A 155 -12.81 5.07 -6.08
C TYR A 155 -13.19 3.89 -6.99
N ILE A 156 -12.60 2.72 -6.76
CA ILE A 156 -12.88 1.51 -7.56
C ILE A 156 -14.38 1.15 -7.51
N ARG A 157 -15.02 1.31 -6.34
CA ARG A 157 -16.44 1.01 -6.16
C ARG A 157 -17.34 1.87 -7.06
N PRO A 158 -17.35 3.21 -6.97
CA PRO A 158 -18.19 4.03 -7.83
C PRO A 158 -17.85 3.85 -9.33
N VAL A 159 -16.59 3.65 -9.68
CA VAL A 159 -16.19 3.42 -11.06
C VAL A 159 -16.78 2.12 -11.59
N TYR A 160 -16.63 1.00 -10.90
CA TYR A 160 -17.14 -0.29 -11.38
C TYR A 160 -18.66 -0.39 -11.34
N MET A 161 -19.31 0.21 -10.35
CA MET A 161 -20.79 0.21 -10.28
C MET A 161 -21.41 1.09 -11.36
N ASN A 162 -20.88 2.28 -11.62
CA ASN A 162 -21.50 3.22 -12.54
C ASN A 162 -20.99 3.09 -13.98
N LEU A 163 -19.74 2.65 -14.21
CA LEU A 163 -19.20 2.48 -15.56
C LEU A 163 -19.55 1.11 -16.14
N ALA A 164 -19.33 0.03 -15.37
CA ALA A 164 -19.56 -1.33 -15.82
C ALA A 164 -20.93 -1.90 -15.41
N GLY A 165 -21.69 -1.15 -14.60
CA GLY A 165 -23.02 -1.57 -14.15
C GLY A 165 -23.00 -2.82 -13.26
N PHE A 166 -21.96 -2.98 -12.41
CA PHE A 166 -21.91 -4.06 -11.44
C PHE A 166 -22.83 -3.76 -10.25
N GLY A 167 -23.63 -4.74 -9.86
CA GLY A 167 -24.29 -4.74 -8.55
C GLY A 167 -23.29 -5.08 -7.43
N VAL A 168 -23.76 -5.07 -6.18
CA VAL A 168 -22.92 -5.32 -4.99
C VAL A 168 -22.21 -6.66 -5.06
N ASP A 169 -22.94 -7.73 -5.42
CA ASP A 169 -22.39 -9.09 -5.55
C ASP A 169 -21.31 -9.17 -6.64
N GLY A 170 -21.59 -8.59 -7.80
CA GLY A 170 -20.63 -8.55 -8.90
C GLY A 170 -19.36 -7.79 -8.54
N LEU A 171 -19.50 -6.65 -7.86
CA LEU A 171 -18.36 -5.89 -7.36
C LEU A 171 -17.54 -6.69 -6.33
N THR A 172 -18.21 -7.42 -5.44
CA THR A 172 -17.55 -8.28 -4.45
C THR A 172 -16.69 -9.35 -5.14
N LEU A 173 -17.21 -9.99 -6.21
CA LEU A 173 -16.45 -10.95 -7.02
C LEU A 173 -15.26 -10.31 -7.73
N VAL A 174 -15.41 -9.10 -8.27
CA VAL A 174 -14.30 -8.36 -8.89
C VAL A 174 -13.21 -8.04 -7.87
N LEU A 175 -13.57 -7.56 -6.69
CA LEU A 175 -12.60 -7.25 -5.63
C LEU A 175 -11.91 -8.52 -5.10
N LEU A 176 -12.63 -9.63 -5.00
CA LEU A 176 -12.06 -10.91 -4.64
C LEU A 176 -11.06 -11.39 -5.70
N SER A 177 -11.43 -11.29 -6.98
CA SER A 177 -10.55 -11.63 -8.11
C SER A 177 -9.28 -10.76 -8.12
N PHE A 178 -9.42 -9.46 -7.86
CA PHE A 178 -8.29 -8.54 -7.67
C PHE A 178 -7.38 -8.99 -6.53
N GLY A 179 -7.96 -9.35 -5.37
CA GLY A 179 -7.21 -9.81 -4.22
C GLY A 179 -6.42 -11.10 -4.48
N ILE A 180 -7.07 -12.10 -5.10
CA ILE A 180 -6.43 -13.36 -5.51
C ILE A 180 -5.29 -13.09 -6.50
N ALA A 181 -5.53 -12.25 -7.50
CA ALA A 181 -4.52 -11.85 -8.47
C ALA A 181 -3.33 -11.13 -7.80
N SER A 182 -3.58 -10.26 -6.81
CA SER A 182 -2.54 -9.60 -6.03
C SER A 182 -1.70 -10.60 -5.24
N PHE A 183 -2.31 -11.61 -4.64
CA PHE A 183 -1.59 -12.67 -3.94
C PHE A 183 -0.67 -13.46 -4.89
N ILE A 184 -1.18 -13.84 -6.06
CA ILE A 184 -0.39 -14.51 -7.12
C ILE A 184 0.75 -13.59 -7.58
N GLY A 185 0.47 -12.33 -7.85
CA GLY A 185 1.46 -11.34 -8.27
C GLY A 185 2.59 -11.17 -7.24
N THR A 186 2.24 -11.07 -5.95
CA THR A 186 3.23 -11.01 -4.87
C THR A 186 4.11 -12.27 -4.84
N SER A 187 3.51 -13.44 -5.00
CA SER A 187 4.24 -14.72 -5.00
C SER A 187 5.20 -14.83 -6.20
N LEU A 188 4.78 -14.34 -7.37
CA LEU A 188 5.61 -14.33 -8.58
C LEU A 188 6.66 -13.22 -8.59
N SER A 189 6.52 -12.20 -7.73
CA SER A 189 7.38 -11.02 -7.73
C SER A 189 8.86 -11.36 -7.58
N SER A 190 9.20 -12.32 -6.72
CA SER A 190 10.58 -12.73 -6.48
C SER A 190 11.23 -13.34 -7.74
N PHE A 191 10.48 -14.08 -8.55
CA PHE A 191 10.96 -14.67 -9.80
C PHE A 191 11.20 -13.60 -10.87
N ILE A 192 10.27 -12.65 -11.02
CA ILE A 192 10.37 -11.56 -12.00
C ILE A 192 11.53 -10.60 -11.65
N LEU A 193 11.64 -10.24 -10.36
CA LEU A 193 12.67 -9.30 -9.87
C LEU A 193 14.09 -9.89 -9.90
N LYS A 194 14.24 -11.22 -9.86
CA LYS A 194 15.54 -11.89 -10.10
C LYS A 194 16.08 -11.62 -11.50
N ARG A 195 15.23 -11.54 -12.51
CA ARG A 195 15.64 -11.27 -13.90
C ARG A 195 16.06 -9.81 -14.09
N SER A 196 15.21 -8.85 -13.72
CA SER A 196 15.54 -7.44 -13.81
C SER A 196 14.59 -6.60 -12.97
N VAL A 197 15.12 -5.93 -11.94
CA VAL A 197 14.37 -4.98 -11.13
C VAL A 197 13.95 -3.77 -11.97
N LYS A 198 14.81 -3.30 -12.87
CA LYS A 198 14.51 -2.14 -13.74
C LYS A 198 13.33 -2.43 -14.67
N LEU A 199 13.34 -3.62 -15.31
CA LEU A 199 12.28 -4.00 -16.22
C LEU A 199 10.93 -4.17 -15.48
N ALA A 200 10.96 -4.73 -14.28
CA ALA A 200 9.76 -4.85 -13.46
C ALA A 200 9.20 -3.48 -13.03
N LEU A 201 10.07 -2.56 -12.56
CA LEU A 201 9.68 -1.23 -12.10
C LEU A 201 9.26 -0.27 -13.23
N ALA A 202 9.65 -0.52 -14.47
CA ALA A 202 9.19 0.22 -15.64
C ALA A 202 7.98 -0.46 -16.28
N GLY A 203 8.00 -1.78 -16.41
CA GLY A 203 6.97 -2.56 -17.09
C GLY A 203 5.66 -2.61 -16.32
N ALA A 204 5.71 -2.80 -14.99
CA ALA A 204 4.50 -2.85 -14.20
C ALA A 204 3.67 -1.55 -14.29
N PRO A 205 4.24 -0.33 -14.07
CA PRO A 205 3.48 0.89 -14.28
C PRO A 205 2.99 1.08 -15.72
N LEU A 206 3.75 0.64 -16.72
CA LEU A 206 3.31 0.71 -18.12
C LEU A 206 2.06 -0.16 -18.35
N ILE A 207 2.05 -1.39 -17.85
CA ILE A 207 0.88 -2.28 -17.93
C ILE A 207 -0.33 -1.65 -17.22
N LEU A 208 -0.12 -1.04 -16.05
CA LEU A 208 -1.18 -0.36 -15.31
C LEU A 208 -1.70 0.87 -16.07
N ALA A 209 -0.84 1.65 -16.72
CA ALA A 209 -1.24 2.77 -17.56
C ALA A 209 -2.12 2.31 -18.74
N VAL A 210 -1.71 1.24 -19.43
CA VAL A 210 -2.52 0.64 -20.50
C VAL A 210 -3.84 0.09 -19.95
N SER A 211 -3.82 -0.55 -18.80
CA SER A 211 -5.03 -1.06 -18.14
C SER A 211 -6.01 0.06 -17.77
N ALA A 212 -5.52 1.21 -17.32
CA ALA A 212 -6.33 2.39 -17.06
C ALA A 212 -6.99 2.91 -18.35
N LEU A 213 -6.24 2.97 -19.44
CA LEU A 213 -6.77 3.37 -20.75
C LEU A 213 -7.83 2.39 -21.25
N VAL A 214 -7.57 1.09 -21.17
CA VAL A 214 -8.53 0.04 -21.56
C VAL A 214 -9.82 0.16 -20.75
N LEU A 215 -9.73 0.32 -19.43
CA LEU A 215 -10.90 0.48 -18.58
C LEU A 215 -11.67 1.79 -18.87
N THR A 216 -10.98 2.85 -19.27
CA THR A 216 -11.61 4.11 -19.66
C THR A 216 -12.39 3.98 -20.95
N LEU A 217 -11.87 3.25 -21.95
CA LEU A 217 -12.46 3.13 -23.28
C LEU A 217 -13.52 2.02 -23.38
N TRP A 218 -13.31 0.90 -22.71
CA TRP A 218 -14.15 -0.30 -22.81
C TRP A 218 -14.67 -0.79 -21.46
N GLY A 219 -14.60 0.03 -20.41
CA GLY A 219 -14.98 -0.37 -19.05
C GLY A 219 -16.48 -0.61 -18.85
N SER A 220 -17.34 -0.28 -19.80
CA SER A 220 -18.78 -0.65 -19.80
C SER A 220 -18.99 -2.15 -19.99
N ASP A 221 -18.04 -2.87 -20.58
CA ASP A 221 -18.08 -4.32 -20.67
C ASP A 221 -17.59 -4.95 -19.37
N LYS A 222 -18.44 -5.78 -18.75
CA LYS A 222 -18.15 -6.44 -17.47
C LYS A 222 -16.96 -7.41 -17.55
N ILE A 223 -16.76 -8.05 -18.70
CA ILE A 223 -15.64 -8.99 -18.91
C ILE A 223 -14.34 -8.20 -18.97
N VAL A 224 -14.32 -7.12 -19.75
CA VAL A 224 -13.15 -6.24 -19.84
C VAL A 224 -12.82 -5.63 -18.48
N ALA A 225 -13.82 -5.11 -17.77
CA ALA A 225 -13.62 -4.53 -16.45
C ALA A 225 -13.06 -5.54 -15.45
N THR A 226 -13.59 -6.77 -15.41
CA THR A 226 -13.08 -7.85 -14.55
C THR A 226 -11.65 -8.25 -14.93
N GLY A 227 -11.38 -8.40 -16.23
CA GLY A 227 -10.04 -8.70 -16.73
C GLY A 227 -9.01 -7.63 -16.33
N VAL A 228 -9.38 -6.35 -16.43
CA VAL A 228 -8.53 -5.24 -15.99
C VAL A 228 -8.29 -5.31 -14.48
N ALA A 229 -9.30 -5.61 -13.66
CA ALA A 229 -9.11 -5.76 -12.21
C ALA A 229 -8.10 -6.85 -11.87
N ILE A 230 -8.17 -8.00 -12.54
CA ILE A 230 -7.24 -9.12 -12.37
C ILE A 230 -5.81 -8.70 -12.77
N ILE A 231 -5.65 -8.11 -13.96
CA ILE A 231 -4.34 -7.63 -14.44
C ILE A 231 -3.78 -6.58 -13.50
N TRP A 232 -4.63 -5.67 -13.02
CA TRP A 232 -4.23 -4.62 -12.09
C TRP A 232 -3.71 -5.19 -10.77
N GLY A 233 -4.48 -6.09 -10.15
CA GLY A 233 -4.08 -6.75 -8.90
C GLY A 233 -2.76 -7.48 -9.04
N LEU A 234 -2.63 -8.33 -10.08
CA LEU A 234 -1.42 -9.10 -10.35
C LEU A 234 -0.19 -8.21 -10.57
N THR A 235 -0.37 -7.12 -11.32
CA THR A 235 0.72 -6.24 -11.73
C THR A 235 1.14 -5.29 -10.61
N PHE A 236 0.17 -4.66 -9.91
CA PHE A 236 0.50 -3.72 -8.84
C PHE A 236 1.22 -4.41 -7.67
N ALA A 237 0.95 -5.67 -7.42
CA ALA A 237 1.63 -6.46 -6.39
C ALA A 237 3.16 -6.51 -6.55
N LEU A 238 3.67 -6.34 -7.77
CA LEU A 238 5.12 -6.26 -8.05
C LEU A 238 5.74 -4.94 -7.57
N VAL A 239 4.97 -3.86 -7.52
CA VAL A 239 5.48 -2.50 -7.29
C VAL A 239 6.09 -2.32 -5.90
N PRO A 240 5.41 -2.66 -4.77
CA PRO A 240 5.99 -2.53 -3.45
C PRO A 240 7.25 -3.39 -3.26
N VAL A 241 7.21 -4.64 -3.76
CA VAL A 241 8.34 -5.58 -3.65
C VAL A 241 9.52 -5.10 -4.50
N GLY A 242 9.23 -4.58 -5.69
CA GLY A 242 10.23 -4.02 -6.59
C GLY A 242 10.96 -2.81 -5.99
N TRP A 243 10.23 -1.86 -5.42
CA TRP A 243 10.83 -0.69 -4.79
C TRP A 243 11.62 -1.03 -3.53
N SER A 244 11.13 -1.96 -2.70
CA SER A 244 11.89 -2.46 -1.55
C SER A 244 13.17 -3.17 -1.98
N THR A 245 13.13 -3.93 -3.07
CA THR A 245 14.31 -4.58 -3.67
C THR A 245 15.29 -3.56 -4.24
N TRP A 246 14.78 -2.49 -4.87
CA TRP A 246 15.63 -1.42 -5.37
C TRP A 246 16.40 -0.72 -4.23
N ILE A 247 15.74 -0.39 -3.13
CA ILE A 247 16.37 0.21 -1.95
C ILE A 247 17.46 -0.70 -1.39
N THR A 248 17.16 -1.97 -1.15
CA THR A 248 18.12 -2.91 -0.56
C THR A 248 19.34 -3.17 -1.44
N ARG A 249 19.18 -3.12 -2.77
CA ARG A 249 20.31 -3.29 -3.71
C ARG A 249 21.08 -2.01 -3.97
N SER A 250 20.40 -0.87 -4.12
CA SER A 250 21.03 0.39 -4.53
C SER A 250 21.52 1.23 -3.36
N LEU A 251 20.95 1.06 -2.16
CA LEU A 251 21.21 1.85 -0.96
C LEU A 251 21.49 0.94 0.25
N ALA A 252 22.20 -0.18 0.03
CA ALA A 252 22.48 -1.19 1.05
C ALA A 252 23.17 -0.60 2.30
N ASP A 253 24.03 0.42 2.12
CA ASP A 253 24.74 1.13 3.18
C ASP A 253 23.82 1.97 4.09
N GLN A 254 22.64 2.37 3.62
CA GLN A 254 21.65 3.17 4.34
C GLN A 254 20.21 2.66 4.13
N ALA A 255 20.04 1.36 3.97
CA ALA A 255 18.75 0.74 3.64
C ALA A 255 17.65 1.06 4.68
N GLU A 256 17.99 1.14 5.97
CA GLU A 256 17.03 1.50 7.03
C GLU A 256 16.50 2.94 6.87
N LYS A 257 17.40 3.90 6.60
CA LYS A 257 17.03 5.31 6.39
C LYS A 257 16.23 5.48 5.08
N ALA A 258 16.68 4.82 4.01
CA ALA A 258 15.99 4.84 2.73
C ALA A 258 14.59 4.21 2.82
N GLY A 259 14.46 3.12 3.56
CA GLY A 259 13.18 2.48 3.84
C GLY A 259 12.22 3.39 4.62
N SER A 260 12.71 4.12 5.60
CA SER A 260 11.89 5.09 6.36
C SER A 260 11.38 6.23 5.46
N ILE A 261 12.24 6.77 4.57
CA ILE A 261 11.82 7.77 3.58
C ILE A 261 10.79 7.15 2.61
N GLN A 262 11.05 5.94 2.13
CA GLN A 262 10.12 5.23 1.24
C GLN A 262 8.72 5.14 1.87
N VAL A 263 8.61 4.71 3.12
CA VAL A 263 7.32 4.61 3.81
C VAL A 263 6.64 5.96 3.91
N ALA A 264 7.38 7.02 4.29
CA ALA A 264 6.82 8.37 4.35
C ALA A 264 6.31 8.86 2.99
N VAL A 265 7.07 8.63 1.92
CA VAL A 265 6.70 8.96 0.54
C VAL A 265 5.46 8.19 0.10
N ILE A 266 5.37 6.88 0.40
CA ILE A 266 4.21 6.05 0.09
C ILE A 266 2.96 6.58 0.79
N GLN A 267 3.03 6.91 2.09
CA GLN A 267 1.88 7.39 2.84
C GLN A 267 1.40 8.76 2.35
N LEU A 268 2.34 9.65 2.02
CA LEU A 268 2.03 10.93 1.39
C LEU A 268 1.37 10.74 0.02
N ALA A 269 1.92 9.84 -0.79
CA ALA A 269 1.40 9.50 -2.12
C ALA A 269 -0.03 8.95 -2.05
N ASN A 270 -0.30 8.03 -1.10
CA ASN A 270 -1.63 7.45 -0.89
C ASN A 270 -2.65 8.54 -0.55
N THR A 271 -2.27 9.46 0.34
CA THR A 271 -3.14 10.58 0.74
C THR A 271 -3.40 11.54 -0.43
N CYS A 272 -2.34 11.98 -1.12
CA CYS A 272 -2.46 12.87 -2.25
C CYS A 272 -3.25 12.22 -3.40
N GLY A 273 -2.96 10.96 -3.71
CA GLY A 273 -3.64 10.22 -4.76
C GLY A 273 -5.15 10.10 -4.48
N ALA A 274 -5.53 9.70 -3.28
CA ALA A 274 -6.93 9.61 -2.88
C ALA A 274 -7.63 10.99 -2.91
N ALA A 275 -6.98 12.03 -2.40
CA ALA A 275 -7.55 13.38 -2.38
C ALA A 275 -7.75 13.96 -3.79
N ILE A 276 -6.72 13.90 -4.64
CA ILE A 276 -6.79 14.40 -6.01
C ILE A 276 -7.74 13.55 -6.86
N GLY A 277 -7.73 12.22 -6.66
CA GLY A 277 -8.67 11.31 -7.34
C GLY A 277 -10.13 11.61 -7.00
N GLY A 278 -10.43 11.94 -5.72
CA GLY A 278 -11.77 12.34 -5.30
C GLY A 278 -12.18 13.68 -5.88
N TYR A 279 -11.29 14.68 -5.81
CA TYR A 279 -11.56 15.97 -6.43
C TYR A 279 -11.83 15.84 -7.94
N ALA A 280 -11.06 15.01 -8.63
CA ALA A 280 -11.25 14.75 -10.05
C ALA A 280 -12.59 14.03 -10.32
N LEU A 281 -12.95 13.04 -9.49
CA LEU A 281 -14.23 12.34 -9.60
C LEU A 281 -15.42 13.31 -9.46
N ASP A 282 -15.38 14.19 -8.48
CA ASP A 282 -16.48 15.09 -8.16
C ASP A 282 -16.63 16.23 -9.16
N ASN A 283 -15.54 16.72 -9.75
CA ASN A 283 -15.54 17.93 -10.60
C ASN A 283 -15.35 17.67 -12.10
N ILE A 284 -14.75 16.53 -12.48
CA ILE A 284 -14.43 16.22 -13.89
C ILE A 284 -15.29 15.07 -14.39
N GLY A 285 -15.48 14.02 -13.60
CA GLY A 285 -16.33 12.90 -13.93
C GLY A 285 -15.78 11.52 -13.59
N LEU A 286 -16.59 10.50 -13.86
CA LEU A 286 -16.41 9.14 -13.38
C LEU A 286 -15.07 8.47 -13.80
N THR A 287 -14.58 8.76 -14.99
CA THR A 287 -13.34 8.18 -15.53
C THR A 287 -12.08 8.95 -15.16
N SER A 288 -12.23 10.13 -14.55
CA SER A 288 -11.09 11.01 -14.24
C SER A 288 -10.08 10.41 -13.25
N PRO A 289 -10.45 9.63 -12.20
CA PRO A 289 -9.50 8.94 -11.35
C PRO A 289 -8.67 7.89 -12.11
N LEU A 290 -9.28 7.23 -13.12
CA LEU A 290 -8.57 6.30 -14.01
C LEU A 290 -7.55 7.01 -14.88
N MET A 291 -7.93 8.12 -15.51
CA MET A 291 -7.06 8.92 -16.36
C MET A 291 -5.88 9.48 -15.56
N LEU A 292 -6.13 9.99 -14.35
CA LEU A 292 -5.09 10.45 -13.44
C LEU A 292 -4.13 9.32 -13.07
N SER A 293 -4.67 8.17 -12.69
CA SER A 293 -3.90 6.97 -12.38
C SER A 293 -3.03 6.54 -13.55
N GLY A 294 -3.62 6.39 -14.74
CA GLY A 294 -2.91 6.00 -15.96
C GLY A 294 -1.79 6.96 -16.33
N THR A 295 -2.04 8.27 -16.22
CA THR A 295 -1.03 9.31 -16.47
C THR A 295 0.14 9.21 -15.49
N LEU A 296 -0.13 9.09 -14.19
CA LEU A 296 0.91 8.94 -13.17
C LEU A 296 1.72 7.65 -13.36
N MET A 297 1.07 6.54 -13.73
CA MET A 297 1.73 5.28 -14.03
C MET A 297 2.62 5.38 -15.28
N LEU A 298 2.15 6.03 -16.34
CA LEU A 298 2.96 6.26 -17.55
C LEU A 298 4.19 7.11 -17.26
N LEU A 299 4.01 8.21 -16.53
CA LEU A 299 5.11 9.07 -16.12
C LEU A 299 6.09 8.33 -15.21
N THR A 300 5.61 7.43 -14.35
CA THR A 300 6.48 6.55 -13.55
C THR A 300 7.34 5.66 -14.43
N ALA A 301 6.75 4.98 -15.42
CA ALA A 301 7.48 4.12 -16.34
C ALA A 301 8.58 4.89 -17.08
N LEU A 302 8.26 6.09 -17.59
CA LEU A 302 9.21 6.98 -18.26
C LEU A 302 10.34 7.45 -17.33
N LEU A 303 10.01 7.84 -16.10
CA LEU A 303 11.00 8.30 -15.12
C LEU A 303 11.95 7.17 -14.71
N VAL A 304 11.43 5.96 -14.50
CA VAL A 304 12.25 4.79 -14.16
C VAL A 304 13.21 4.43 -15.27
N THR A 305 12.75 4.43 -16.53
CA THR A 305 13.61 4.12 -17.66
C THR A 305 14.71 5.17 -17.86
N ALA A 306 14.39 6.45 -17.68
CA ALA A 306 15.28 7.56 -17.96
C ALA A 306 16.29 7.87 -16.85
N LYS A 307 15.86 7.86 -15.58
CA LYS A 307 16.66 8.44 -14.47
C LYS A 307 16.93 7.53 -13.29
N VAL A 308 16.20 6.43 -13.10
CA VAL A 308 16.43 5.54 -11.97
C VAL A 308 17.63 4.64 -12.28
N LYS A 309 18.73 4.88 -11.55
CA LYS A 309 19.94 4.08 -11.65
C LYS A 309 19.79 2.79 -10.86
N MET A 310 20.10 1.68 -11.47
CA MET A 310 20.19 0.36 -10.84
C MET A 310 21.66 0.00 -10.70
N LYS A 311 22.09 -0.43 -9.52
CA LYS A 311 23.42 -1.03 -9.37
C LYS A 311 23.39 -2.36 -10.13
N LYS A 312 24.28 -2.53 -11.10
CA LYS A 312 24.46 -3.85 -11.76
C LYS A 312 24.85 -4.84 -10.68
N SER A 313 24.11 -5.95 -10.58
CA SER A 313 24.47 -7.11 -9.74
C SER A 313 25.68 -7.82 -10.31
#